data_4ddee948e742c041b38bea6134457777
#
_entry.id   4ddee948e742c041b38bea6134457777
#
_cell.length_a   1.000
_cell.length_b   1.000
_cell.length_c   1.000
_cell.angle_alpha   90.00
_cell.angle_beta   90.00
_cell.angle_gamma   90.00
#
_symmetry.space_group_name_H-M   'P 1'
#
loop_
_entity.id
_entity.type
_entity.pdbx_description
1 polymer ?
#
loop_
_entity_poly.entity_id
_entity_poly.type
_entity_poly.pdbx_seq_one_letter_code
_entity_poly.pdbx_strand_id
1 'polypeptide(L)'
;MKTKTLIAVIGTLALFVQAVRAEEKTVIRFGHFPNITHAQGVITHALTRQGKGWFEKRLGPNIEIQWFTYNAGPSAMEAIFAGSLDLTYVGQGPALNAHFKSNGEEIRILAGAANSGAALVVKPDGPIKTAADFRGKKIATPQLGNTQDISCRAWLKAQGFKVTQMGGDVMVIPTANPDQLGLFQGGGVDAVWTVEPWVTRLEREAKAKVFLEDKDIITTWLACSVKFFNAHRDLAKKIVA
;
A
#
# COMPACT_ATOMS: atom_id res chain seq x y z
N MET A 1 56.78 -54.00 51.95
CA MET A 1 56.24 -53.59 50.63
C MET A 1 55.08 -52.69 50.89
N LYS A 2 55.22 -51.41 50.59
CA LYS A 2 54.17 -50.39 50.88
C LYS A 2 53.57 -49.99 49.53
N THR A 3 52.28 -50.35 49.35
CA THR A 3 51.48 -50.01 48.19
C THR A 3 50.97 -48.57 48.37
N LYS A 4 51.35 -47.62 47.48
CA LYS A 4 50.82 -46.27 47.48
C LYS A 4 49.56 -46.24 46.60
N THR A 5 48.44 -45.95 47.20
CA THR A 5 47.16 -45.74 46.54
C THR A 5 47.13 -44.30 45.97
N LEU A 6 47.06 -44.16 44.64
CA LEU A 6 46.97 -42.91 43.97
C LEU A 6 45.48 -42.53 43.81
N ILE A 7 45.00 -41.47 44.49
CA ILE A 7 43.64 -40.95 44.38
C ILE A 7 43.65 -39.95 43.24
N ALA A 8 43.03 -40.30 42.14
CA ALA A 8 42.76 -39.41 41.03
C ALA A 8 41.54 -38.55 41.34
N VAL A 9 41.72 -37.25 41.53
CA VAL A 9 40.62 -36.26 41.63
C VAL A 9 40.24 -35.87 40.21
N ILE A 10 39.11 -36.41 39.72
CA ILE A 10 38.49 -35.98 38.48
C ILE A 10 37.68 -34.72 38.79
N GLY A 11 38.26 -33.57 38.47
CA GLY A 11 37.55 -32.29 38.50
C GLY A 11 36.56 -32.22 37.33
N THR A 12 35.26 -32.35 37.60
CA THR A 12 34.19 -32.17 36.63
C THR A 12 34.03 -30.67 36.34
N LEU A 13 34.65 -30.19 35.26
CA LEU A 13 34.46 -28.85 34.76
C LEU A 13 33.10 -28.79 34.08
N ALA A 14 32.08 -28.37 34.82
CA ALA A 14 30.75 -28.09 34.28
C ALA A 14 30.84 -26.82 33.42
N LEU A 15 31.02 -26.99 32.12
CA LEU A 15 30.83 -25.93 31.12
C LEU A 15 29.36 -25.54 31.09
N PHE A 16 29.01 -24.48 31.82
CA PHE A 16 27.78 -23.77 31.60
C PHE A 16 27.83 -23.13 30.18
N VAL A 17 27.42 -23.88 29.18
CA VAL A 17 27.03 -23.31 27.87
C VAL A 17 25.71 -22.58 28.11
N GLN A 18 25.81 -21.30 28.47
CA GLN A 18 24.67 -20.42 28.34
C GLN A 18 24.40 -20.33 26.83
N ALA A 19 23.43 -21.15 26.38
CA ALA A 19 22.84 -20.94 25.08
C ALA A 19 22.25 -19.52 25.10
N VAL A 20 22.97 -18.58 24.52
CA VAL A 20 22.42 -17.25 24.16
C VAL A 20 21.28 -17.59 23.19
N ARG A 21 20.08 -17.71 23.73
CA ARG A 21 18.87 -17.82 22.93
C ARG A 21 18.81 -16.49 22.18
N ALA A 22 19.16 -16.48 20.91
CA ALA A 22 18.94 -15.32 20.07
C ALA A 22 17.45 -14.96 20.24
N GLU A 23 17.19 -13.80 20.81
CA GLU A 23 15.83 -13.34 21.03
C GLU A 23 15.16 -13.28 19.65
N GLU A 24 14.11 -14.06 19.46
CA GLU A 24 13.44 -14.21 18.17
C GLU A 24 12.87 -12.85 17.79
N LYS A 25 13.30 -12.32 16.64
CA LYS A 25 12.87 -11.02 16.17
C LYS A 25 11.38 -11.05 15.84
N THR A 26 10.66 -10.05 16.28
CA THR A 26 9.30 -9.80 15.82
C THR A 26 9.37 -9.23 14.40
N VAL A 27 8.88 -10.00 13.44
CA VAL A 27 8.80 -9.59 12.03
C VAL A 27 7.50 -8.82 11.82
N ILE A 28 7.61 -7.62 11.25
CA ILE A 28 6.49 -6.79 10.83
C ILE A 28 6.48 -6.72 9.31
N ARG A 29 5.44 -7.26 8.68
CA ARG A 29 5.24 -7.25 7.23
C ARG A 29 4.51 -5.98 6.84
N PHE A 30 5.21 -5.06 6.17
CA PHE A 30 4.75 -3.71 5.93
C PHE A 30 4.61 -3.43 4.42
N GLY A 31 3.42 -3.04 3.98
CA GLY A 31 3.07 -2.77 2.59
C GLY A 31 3.05 -1.28 2.24
N HIS A 32 3.41 -0.95 1.01
CA HIS A 32 3.19 0.36 0.41
C HIS A 32 3.07 0.25 -1.12
N PHE A 33 2.71 1.37 -1.78
CA PHE A 33 2.69 1.44 -3.25
C PHE A 33 3.81 2.39 -3.72
N PRO A 34 4.30 2.25 -4.95
CA PRO A 34 5.37 3.11 -5.49
C PRO A 34 4.80 4.48 -5.96
N ASN A 35 4.06 5.14 -5.08
CA ASN A 35 3.37 6.41 -5.33
C ASN A 35 3.90 7.50 -4.40
N ILE A 36 3.87 8.76 -4.81
CA ILE A 36 4.22 9.90 -3.96
C ILE A 36 3.22 10.03 -2.79
N THR A 37 1.97 9.68 -3.01
CA THR A 37 0.95 9.61 -1.94
C THR A 37 1.26 8.57 -0.85
N HIS A 38 2.25 7.70 -1.07
CA HIS A 38 2.79 6.73 -0.11
C HIS A 38 4.23 7.08 0.30
N ALA A 39 4.61 8.37 0.28
CA ALA A 39 5.99 8.82 0.50
C ALA A 39 6.60 8.28 1.79
N GLN A 40 5.85 8.18 2.88
CA GLN A 40 6.33 7.63 4.15
C GLN A 40 6.83 6.18 3.98
N GLY A 41 6.05 5.33 3.32
CA GLY A 41 6.42 3.94 3.02
C GLY A 41 7.59 3.85 2.05
N VAL A 42 7.58 4.64 0.97
CA VAL A 42 8.65 4.65 -0.04
C VAL A 42 9.98 5.06 0.57
N ILE A 43 10.01 6.15 1.34
CA ILE A 43 11.23 6.68 1.97
C ILE A 43 11.75 5.70 3.03
N THR A 44 10.90 5.22 3.92
CA THR A 44 11.33 4.32 5.00
C THR A 44 11.79 2.97 4.47
N HIS A 45 11.14 2.41 3.43
CA HIS A 45 11.62 1.22 2.75
C HIS A 45 13.01 1.45 2.12
N ALA A 46 13.21 2.59 1.44
CA ALA A 46 14.52 2.92 0.87
C ALA A 46 15.60 3.04 1.95
N LEU A 47 15.28 3.60 3.11
CA LEU A 47 16.19 3.67 4.26
C LEU A 47 16.52 2.29 4.84
N THR A 48 15.55 1.39 4.96
CA THR A 48 15.79 -0.01 5.37
C THR A 48 16.77 -0.69 4.41
N ARG A 49 16.59 -0.56 3.09
CA ARG A 49 17.51 -1.12 2.08
C ARG A 49 18.92 -0.57 2.15
N GLN A 50 19.11 0.64 2.68
CA GLN A 50 20.43 1.26 2.90
C GLN A 50 21.05 0.91 4.26
N GLY A 51 20.43 0.04 5.05
CA GLY A 51 20.88 -0.23 6.42
C GLY A 51 20.63 0.92 7.41
N LYS A 52 19.82 1.91 7.01
CA LYS A 52 19.48 3.11 7.80
C LYS A 52 18.03 3.08 8.32
N GLY A 53 17.44 1.89 8.44
CA GLY A 53 16.03 1.69 8.74
C GLY A 53 15.49 2.61 9.83
N TRP A 54 14.49 3.43 9.48
CA TRP A 54 13.91 4.41 10.40
C TRP A 54 13.01 3.74 11.44
N PHE A 55 12.15 2.83 11.00
CA PHE A 55 11.28 2.07 11.89
C PHE A 55 12.09 1.15 12.78
N GLU A 56 13.09 0.44 12.25
CA GLU A 56 13.93 -0.49 12.99
C GLU A 56 14.65 0.22 14.13
N LYS A 57 15.21 1.41 13.89
CA LYS A 57 15.86 2.22 14.95
C LYS A 57 14.89 2.69 16.02
N ARG A 58 13.66 3.00 15.63
CA ARG A 58 12.64 3.53 16.54
C ARG A 58 11.96 2.43 17.37
N LEU A 59 11.73 1.27 16.76
CA LEU A 59 11.01 0.16 17.38
C LEU A 59 11.92 -0.73 18.22
N GLY A 60 13.23 -0.72 17.94
CA GLY A 60 14.24 -1.43 18.72
C GLY A 60 14.86 -2.62 17.98
N PRO A 61 15.94 -3.21 18.55
CA PRO A 61 16.77 -4.20 17.88
C PRO A 61 16.07 -5.53 17.61
N ASN A 62 14.99 -5.82 18.33
CA ASN A 62 14.23 -7.07 18.21
C ASN A 62 13.11 -6.99 17.16
N ILE A 63 13.07 -5.89 16.37
CA ILE A 63 12.09 -5.71 15.31
C ILE A 63 12.78 -5.82 13.95
N GLU A 64 12.17 -6.58 13.06
CA GLU A 64 12.53 -6.66 11.65
C GLU A 64 11.35 -6.19 10.80
N ILE A 65 11.59 -5.27 9.87
CA ILE A 65 10.58 -4.81 8.92
C ILE A 65 10.80 -5.52 7.59
N GLN A 66 9.81 -6.29 7.16
CA GLN A 66 9.77 -6.88 5.82
C GLN A 66 8.84 -6.06 4.95
N TRP A 67 9.42 -5.41 3.93
CA TRP A 67 8.69 -4.51 3.04
C TRP A 67 8.10 -5.23 1.84
N PHE A 68 6.84 -4.90 1.53
CA PHE A 68 6.10 -5.39 0.38
C PHE A 68 5.59 -4.23 -0.47
N THR A 69 5.68 -4.37 -1.79
CA THR A 69 5.20 -3.35 -2.73
C THR A 69 4.01 -3.88 -3.51
N TYR A 70 2.90 -3.15 -3.49
CA TYR A 70 1.67 -3.48 -4.19
C TYR A 70 1.39 -2.43 -5.27
N ASN A 71 0.66 -2.81 -6.32
CA ASN A 71 0.20 -1.85 -7.33
C ASN A 71 -0.94 -0.96 -6.79
N ALA A 72 -1.90 -1.56 -6.08
CA ALA A 72 -3.07 -0.86 -5.56
C ALA A 72 -3.69 -1.57 -4.34
N GLY A 73 -4.66 -0.90 -3.72
CA GLY A 73 -5.22 -1.28 -2.42
C GLY A 73 -5.91 -2.63 -2.32
N PRO A 74 -6.75 -3.04 -3.28
CA PRO A 74 -7.41 -4.36 -3.19
C PRO A 74 -6.43 -5.51 -2.95
N SER A 75 -5.31 -5.55 -3.69
CA SER A 75 -4.28 -6.60 -3.51
C SER A 75 -3.62 -6.56 -2.11
N ALA A 76 -3.40 -5.36 -1.55
CA ALA A 76 -2.87 -5.23 -0.19
C ALA A 76 -3.88 -5.69 0.86
N MET A 77 -5.18 -5.43 0.66
CA MET A 77 -6.24 -5.91 1.56
C MET A 77 -6.39 -7.42 1.51
N GLU A 78 -6.29 -8.04 0.33
CA GLU A 78 -6.24 -9.50 0.19
C GLU A 78 -5.07 -10.10 0.96
N ALA A 79 -3.89 -9.47 0.92
CA ALA A 79 -2.72 -9.90 1.69
C ALA A 79 -2.94 -9.78 3.22
N ILE A 80 -3.67 -8.76 3.69
CA ILE A 80 -4.07 -8.66 5.10
C ILE A 80 -5.03 -9.79 5.47
N PHE A 81 -6.06 -10.05 4.66
CA PHE A 81 -7.02 -11.14 4.91
C PHE A 81 -6.37 -12.52 4.91
N ALA A 82 -5.38 -12.73 4.04
CA ALA A 82 -4.58 -13.95 3.99
C ALA A 82 -3.57 -14.06 5.15
N GLY A 83 -3.46 -13.06 6.03
CA GLY A 83 -2.49 -13.03 7.12
C GLY A 83 -1.03 -12.93 6.66
N SER A 84 -0.78 -12.51 5.42
CA SER A 84 0.56 -12.34 4.84
C SER A 84 1.08 -10.89 4.91
N LEU A 85 0.27 -9.96 5.43
CA LEU A 85 0.61 -8.56 5.63
C LEU A 85 0.07 -8.08 6.99
N ASP A 86 0.86 -7.30 7.73
CA ASP A 86 0.50 -6.80 9.05
C ASP A 86 0.04 -5.34 9.00
N LEU A 87 0.79 -4.48 8.29
CA LEU A 87 0.50 -3.07 8.07
C LEU A 87 0.63 -2.71 6.60
N THR A 88 -0.09 -1.68 6.20
CA THR A 88 0.08 -1.10 4.86
C THR A 88 -0.35 0.36 4.82
N TYR A 89 0.35 1.14 4.01
CA TYR A 89 -0.20 2.36 3.47
C TYR A 89 -1.21 1.97 2.39
N VAL A 90 -2.42 2.54 2.43
CA VAL A 90 -3.51 2.15 1.54
C VAL A 90 -4.52 3.28 1.36
N GLY A 91 -5.15 3.36 0.19
CA GLY A 91 -6.21 4.31 -0.08
C GLY A 91 -7.49 4.03 0.73
N GLN A 92 -8.28 5.07 0.96
CA GLN A 92 -9.51 4.98 1.76
C GLN A 92 -10.52 3.96 1.18
N GLY A 93 -10.70 3.91 -0.14
CA GLY A 93 -11.70 3.04 -0.77
C GLY A 93 -11.49 1.56 -0.44
N PRO A 94 -10.31 0.98 -0.73
CA PRO A 94 -10.00 -0.40 -0.38
C PRO A 94 -10.07 -0.67 1.13
N ALA A 95 -9.58 0.24 1.97
CA ALA A 95 -9.61 0.08 3.42
C ALA A 95 -11.04 0.03 3.97
N LEU A 96 -11.91 0.95 3.55
CA LEU A 96 -13.32 0.95 3.93
C LEU A 96 -14.04 -0.29 3.43
N ASN A 97 -13.80 -0.69 2.17
CA ASN A 97 -14.40 -1.90 1.61
C ASN A 97 -13.98 -3.16 2.39
N ALA A 98 -12.70 -3.26 2.76
CA ALA A 98 -12.21 -4.35 3.60
C ALA A 98 -12.87 -4.34 5.00
N HIS A 99 -13.00 -3.16 5.60
CA HIS A 99 -13.67 -2.99 6.90
C HIS A 99 -15.12 -3.45 6.84
N PHE A 100 -15.89 -3.00 5.85
CA PHE A 100 -17.29 -3.39 5.71
C PHE A 100 -17.46 -4.88 5.40
N LYS A 101 -16.64 -5.45 4.51
CA LYS A 101 -16.69 -6.88 4.17
C LYS A 101 -16.39 -7.80 5.35
N SER A 102 -15.53 -7.34 6.26
CA SER A 102 -15.16 -8.10 7.47
C SER A 102 -15.99 -7.75 8.71
N ASN A 103 -17.06 -6.97 8.58
CA ASN A 103 -17.81 -6.42 9.72
C ASN A 103 -16.90 -5.74 10.77
N GLY A 104 -15.80 -5.13 10.32
CA GLY A 104 -14.83 -4.48 11.18
C GLY A 104 -13.84 -5.41 11.88
N GLU A 105 -13.79 -6.69 11.54
CA GLU A 105 -12.98 -7.68 12.29
C GLU A 105 -11.54 -7.82 11.77
N GLU A 106 -11.25 -7.37 10.54
CA GLU A 106 -9.94 -7.64 9.91
C GLU A 106 -9.00 -6.44 9.86
N ILE A 107 -9.52 -5.22 9.88
CA ILE A 107 -8.69 -4.03 9.65
C ILE A 107 -8.94 -2.92 10.66
N ARG A 108 -7.87 -2.17 11.01
CA ARG A 108 -7.90 -0.92 11.77
C ARG A 108 -7.12 0.16 11.04
N ILE A 109 -7.66 1.38 11.02
CA ILE A 109 -6.96 2.57 10.59
C ILE A 109 -6.16 3.12 11.77
N LEU A 110 -4.86 3.33 11.59
CA LEU A 110 -3.97 3.85 12.61
C LEU A 110 -3.77 5.36 12.50
N ALA A 111 -3.59 5.85 11.27
CA ALA A 111 -3.33 7.27 11.01
C ALA A 111 -3.71 7.67 9.58
N GLY A 112 -3.93 8.96 9.35
CA GLY A 112 -3.86 9.58 8.02
C GLY A 112 -2.41 9.67 7.56
N ALA A 113 -2.18 9.56 6.24
CA ALA A 113 -0.84 9.65 5.68
C ALA A 113 -0.73 10.67 4.54
N ALA A 114 -1.70 10.74 3.65
CA ALA A 114 -1.74 11.73 2.58
C ALA A 114 -3.17 12.05 2.16
N ASN A 115 -3.37 13.28 1.69
CA ASN A 115 -4.57 13.73 0.99
C ASN A 115 -4.18 14.31 -0.36
N SER A 116 -5.14 14.52 -1.26
CA SER A 116 -4.93 15.07 -2.61
C SER A 116 -4.00 14.23 -3.51
N GLY A 117 -3.53 14.80 -4.63
CA GLY A 117 -2.63 14.15 -5.57
C GLY A 117 -3.30 13.08 -6.43
N ALA A 118 -4.62 13.13 -6.60
CA ALA A 118 -5.38 12.31 -7.54
C ALA A 118 -6.07 13.20 -8.58
N ALA A 119 -6.06 12.78 -9.83
CA ALA A 119 -6.69 13.53 -10.92
C ALA A 119 -7.22 12.62 -12.04
N LEU A 120 -8.23 13.10 -12.72
CA LEU A 120 -8.67 12.64 -14.03
C LEU A 120 -7.99 13.48 -15.10
N VAL A 121 -7.20 12.82 -15.94
CA VAL A 121 -6.52 13.48 -17.07
C VAL A 121 -7.08 12.99 -18.40
N VAL A 122 -7.06 13.88 -19.39
CA VAL A 122 -7.59 13.65 -20.76
C VAL A 122 -6.53 14.01 -21.80
N LYS A 123 -6.74 13.57 -23.04
CA LYS A 123 -5.87 13.94 -24.17
C LYS A 123 -5.92 15.45 -24.44
N PRO A 124 -4.76 16.08 -24.74
CA PRO A 124 -4.68 17.55 -24.87
C PRO A 124 -5.60 18.12 -25.96
N ASP A 125 -5.63 17.46 -27.10
CA ASP A 125 -6.41 17.84 -28.27
C ASP A 125 -7.57 16.87 -28.55
N GLY A 126 -7.93 16.08 -27.55
CA GLY A 126 -9.02 15.13 -27.61
C GLY A 126 -10.40 15.80 -27.58
N PRO A 127 -11.46 15.05 -27.88
CA PRO A 127 -12.83 15.54 -27.92
C PRO A 127 -13.43 15.84 -26.53
N ILE A 128 -12.81 15.38 -25.45
CA ILE A 128 -13.35 15.54 -24.09
C ILE A 128 -13.07 16.95 -23.58
N LYS A 129 -14.13 17.79 -23.48
CA LYS A 129 -14.09 19.15 -22.94
C LYS A 129 -15.07 19.34 -21.80
N THR A 130 -16.13 18.55 -21.75
CA THR A 130 -17.18 18.57 -20.75
C THR A 130 -17.43 17.16 -20.21
N ALA A 131 -18.17 17.04 -19.10
CA ALA A 131 -18.56 15.74 -18.55
C ALA A 131 -19.38 14.92 -19.56
N ALA A 132 -20.21 15.54 -20.39
CA ALA A 132 -21.06 14.84 -21.37
C ALA A 132 -20.23 14.11 -22.45
N ASP A 133 -19.02 14.60 -22.73
CA ASP A 133 -18.15 14.03 -23.77
C ASP A 133 -17.54 12.66 -23.39
N PHE A 134 -17.71 12.25 -22.14
CA PHE A 134 -17.27 10.91 -21.70
C PHE A 134 -18.18 9.77 -22.22
N ARG A 135 -19.35 10.07 -22.78
CA ARG A 135 -20.20 9.03 -23.36
C ARG A 135 -19.47 8.24 -24.44
N GLY A 136 -19.46 6.91 -24.31
CA GLY A 136 -18.73 5.99 -25.20
C GLY A 136 -17.23 5.96 -25.02
N LYS A 137 -16.68 6.68 -24.02
CA LYS A 137 -15.24 6.75 -23.78
C LYS A 137 -14.75 5.67 -22.84
N LYS A 138 -13.42 5.48 -22.86
CA LYS A 138 -12.69 4.53 -22.02
C LYS A 138 -11.82 5.29 -21.03
N ILE A 139 -11.95 4.99 -19.74
CA ILE A 139 -11.16 5.60 -18.67
C ILE A 139 -10.35 4.49 -17.97
N ALA A 140 -9.02 4.64 -17.89
CA ALA A 140 -8.20 3.74 -17.09
C ALA A 140 -8.22 4.14 -15.60
N THR A 141 -8.25 3.15 -14.72
CA THR A 141 -8.06 3.29 -13.26
C THR A 141 -7.08 2.22 -12.77
N PRO A 142 -6.33 2.41 -11.65
CA PRO A 142 -5.24 1.51 -11.26
C PRO A 142 -5.63 0.06 -11.02
N GLN A 143 -6.77 -0.17 -10.43
CA GLN A 143 -7.32 -1.50 -10.14
C GLN A 143 -8.82 -1.39 -9.84
N LEU A 144 -9.60 -2.40 -10.20
CA LEU A 144 -11.02 -2.46 -9.83
C LEU A 144 -11.18 -2.38 -8.30
N GLY A 145 -12.01 -1.44 -7.84
CA GLY A 145 -12.28 -1.23 -6.42
C GLY A 145 -11.17 -0.51 -5.65
N ASN A 146 -10.15 0.03 -6.33
CA ASN A 146 -9.23 0.96 -5.67
C ASN A 146 -9.87 2.35 -5.52
N THR A 147 -9.23 3.26 -4.78
CA THR A 147 -9.81 4.59 -4.49
C THR A 147 -10.17 5.34 -5.77
N GLN A 148 -9.29 5.38 -6.77
CA GLN A 148 -9.52 6.09 -8.04
C GLN A 148 -10.63 5.44 -8.88
N ASP A 149 -10.75 4.12 -8.86
CA ASP A 149 -11.84 3.41 -9.55
C ASP A 149 -13.20 3.74 -8.92
N ILE A 150 -13.26 3.77 -7.59
CA ILE A 150 -14.47 4.14 -6.83
C ILE A 150 -14.83 5.61 -7.11
N SER A 151 -13.86 6.55 -7.02
CA SER A 151 -14.09 7.97 -7.32
C SER A 151 -14.57 8.17 -8.76
N CYS A 152 -13.91 7.52 -9.73
CA CYS A 152 -14.27 7.58 -11.14
C CYS A 152 -15.73 7.15 -11.38
N ARG A 153 -16.08 5.97 -10.88
CA ARG A 153 -17.45 5.43 -11.04
C ARG A 153 -18.50 6.27 -10.31
N ALA A 154 -18.19 6.79 -9.13
CA ALA A 154 -19.08 7.66 -8.38
C ALA A 154 -19.31 8.98 -9.11
N TRP A 155 -18.23 9.61 -9.60
CA TRP A 155 -18.31 10.84 -10.38
C TRP A 155 -19.12 10.65 -11.66
N LEU A 156 -18.86 9.60 -12.45
CA LEU A 156 -19.60 9.29 -13.66
C LEU A 156 -21.10 9.09 -13.38
N LYS A 157 -21.45 8.38 -12.30
CA LYS A 157 -22.85 8.23 -11.89
C LYS A 157 -23.49 9.57 -11.52
N ALA A 158 -22.75 10.46 -10.82
CA ALA A 158 -23.22 11.81 -10.50
C ALA A 158 -23.44 12.67 -11.75
N GLN A 159 -22.71 12.39 -12.84
CA GLN A 159 -22.94 13.03 -14.16
C GLN A 159 -24.08 12.35 -14.97
N GLY A 160 -24.81 11.41 -14.39
CA GLY A 160 -25.95 10.74 -15.01
C GLY A 160 -25.60 9.58 -15.94
N PHE A 161 -24.34 9.10 -15.94
CA PHE A 161 -23.96 7.93 -16.73
C PHE A 161 -24.33 6.61 -16.06
N LYS A 162 -24.79 5.66 -16.87
CA LYS A 162 -24.88 4.26 -16.46
C LYS A 162 -23.49 3.65 -16.49
N VAL A 163 -22.97 3.26 -15.32
CA VAL A 163 -21.65 2.63 -15.17
C VAL A 163 -21.81 1.28 -14.51
N THR A 164 -21.32 0.23 -15.18
CA THR A 164 -21.29 -1.14 -14.63
C THR A 164 -19.84 -1.60 -14.50
N GLN A 165 -19.65 -2.78 -13.92
CA GLN A 165 -18.29 -3.34 -13.79
C GLN A 165 -17.62 -3.58 -15.15
N MET A 166 -18.37 -4.00 -16.16
CA MET A 166 -17.88 -4.42 -17.47
C MET A 166 -18.41 -3.56 -18.63
N GLY A 167 -18.90 -2.35 -18.36
CA GLY A 167 -19.37 -1.46 -19.44
C GLY A 167 -20.39 -0.42 -18.95
N GLY A 168 -21.37 -0.08 -19.79
CA GLY A 168 -22.34 0.98 -19.58
C GLY A 168 -22.15 2.10 -20.60
N ASP A 169 -22.53 3.35 -20.22
CA ASP A 169 -22.34 4.52 -21.08
C ASP A 169 -20.84 4.93 -21.19
N VAL A 170 -20.03 4.56 -20.20
CA VAL A 170 -18.59 4.81 -20.12
C VAL A 170 -17.93 3.54 -19.65
N MET A 171 -16.83 3.16 -20.29
CA MET A 171 -16.06 1.97 -19.91
C MET A 171 -14.92 2.36 -18.96
N VAL A 172 -14.94 1.85 -17.72
CA VAL A 172 -13.85 2.02 -16.75
C VAL A 172 -13.00 0.76 -16.73
N ILE A 173 -11.73 0.89 -17.13
CA ILE A 173 -10.82 -0.23 -17.41
C ILE A 173 -9.73 -0.25 -16.33
N PRO A 174 -9.66 -1.31 -15.50
CA PRO A 174 -8.53 -1.49 -14.56
C PRO A 174 -7.23 -1.65 -15.33
N THR A 175 -6.26 -0.78 -15.06
CA THR A 175 -4.95 -0.76 -15.73
C THR A 175 -3.90 -0.37 -14.70
N ALA A 176 -2.90 -1.22 -14.48
CA ALA A 176 -1.84 -0.92 -13.52
C ALA A 176 -1.16 0.42 -13.82
N ASN A 177 -0.80 1.15 -12.78
CA ASN A 177 -0.24 2.50 -12.92
C ASN A 177 0.92 2.58 -13.93
N PRO A 178 1.92 1.67 -13.95
CA PRO A 178 3.01 1.73 -14.93
C PRO A 178 2.56 1.62 -16.38
N ASP A 179 1.43 0.93 -16.64
CA ASP A 179 0.94 0.62 -17.99
C ASP A 179 0.04 1.74 -18.56
N GLN A 180 -0.48 2.61 -17.68
CA GLN A 180 -1.43 3.65 -18.04
C GLN A 180 -0.88 4.62 -19.09
N LEU A 181 0.39 5.01 -18.99
CA LEU A 181 1.01 5.94 -19.92
C LEU A 181 1.05 5.36 -21.34
N GLY A 182 1.54 4.13 -21.50
CA GLY A 182 1.60 3.47 -22.81
C GLY A 182 0.22 3.27 -23.42
N LEU A 183 -0.76 2.84 -22.60
CA LEU A 183 -2.14 2.64 -23.05
C LEU A 183 -2.80 3.97 -23.49
N PHE A 184 -2.55 5.06 -22.77
CA PHE A 184 -3.06 6.39 -23.07
C PHE A 184 -2.44 6.96 -24.37
N GLN A 185 -1.11 6.88 -24.53
CA GLN A 185 -0.40 7.30 -25.73
C GLN A 185 -0.85 6.51 -26.97
N GLY A 186 -0.98 5.18 -26.81
CA GLY A 186 -1.40 4.28 -27.89
C GLY A 186 -2.89 4.38 -28.27
N GLY A 187 -3.68 5.21 -27.56
CA GLY A 187 -5.10 5.39 -27.86
C GLY A 187 -6.01 4.29 -27.35
N GLY A 188 -5.50 3.39 -26.51
CA GLY A 188 -6.29 2.32 -25.89
C GLY A 188 -7.32 2.85 -24.90
N VAL A 189 -7.06 4.05 -24.30
CA VAL A 189 -7.99 4.79 -23.44
C VAL A 189 -8.03 6.26 -23.82
N ASP A 190 -9.14 6.93 -23.48
CA ASP A 190 -9.38 8.35 -23.76
C ASP A 190 -8.98 9.24 -22.57
N ALA A 191 -9.02 8.66 -21.37
CA ALA A 191 -8.72 9.35 -20.12
C ALA A 191 -8.11 8.38 -19.09
N VAL A 192 -7.49 8.93 -18.06
CA VAL A 192 -6.91 8.18 -16.95
C VAL A 192 -7.25 8.85 -15.63
N TRP A 193 -7.80 8.12 -14.66
CA TRP A 193 -7.94 8.58 -13.28
C TRP A 193 -6.90 7.90 -12.42
N THR A 194 -5.92 8.66 -11.97
CA THR A 194 -4.73 8.12 -11.29
C THR A 194 -4.24 9.04 -10.16
N VAL A 195 -3.08 8.75 -9.62
CA VAL A 195 -2.42 9.52 -8.54
C VAL A 195 -0.99 9.90 -8.92
N GLU A 196 -0.40 10.82 -8.14
CA GLU A 196 1.01 11.15 -8.29
C GLU A 196 1.95 9.96 -7.94
N PRO A 197 3.03 9.76 -8.73
CA PRO A 197 3.61 10.61 -9.76
C PRO A 197 3.05 10.37 -11.18
N TRP A 198 2.06 9.52 -11.33
CA TRP A 198 1.53 9.09 -12.63
C TRP A 198 0.76 10.20 -13.34
N VAL A 199 0.09 11.09 -12.60
CA VAL A 199 -0.54 12.31 -13.16
C VAL A 199 0.53 13.16 -13.83
N THR A 200 1.57 13.56 -13.11
CA THR A 200 2.69 14.34 -13.63
C THR A 200 3.38 13.66 -14.82
N ARG A 201 3.53 12.33 -14.81
CA ARG A 201 4.09 11.59 -15.94
C ARG A 201 3.21 11.71 -17.19
N LEU A 202 1.90 11.54 -17.06
CA LEU A 202 0.95 11.69 -18.16
C LEU A 202 0.98 13.11 -18.72
N GLU A 203 1.06 14.13 -17.86
CA GLU A 203 1.18 15.54 -18.31
C GLU A 203 2.50 15.80 -19.05
N ARG A 204 3.62 15.33 -18.53
CA ARG A 204 4.94 15.60 -19.12
C ARG A 204 5.21 14.77 -20.37
N GLU A 205 4.93 13.47 -20.34
CA GLU A 205 5.32 12.51 -21.36
C GLU A 205 4.25 12.33 -22.44
N ALA A 206 2.96 12.51 -22.13
CA ALA A 206 1.85 12.41 -23.06
C ALA A 206 1.11 13.75 -23.29
N LYS A 207 1.58 14.86 -22.68
CA LYS A 207 0.95 16.19 -22.76
C LYS A 207 -0.51 16.19 -22.28
N ALA A 208 -0.88 15.22 -21.44
CA ALA A 208 -2.23 15.14 -20.89
C ALA A 208 -2.62 16.44 -20.17
N LYS A 209 -3.90 16.73 -20.13
CA LYS A 209 -4.47 17.86 -19.38
C LYS A 209 -5.28 17.34 -18.22
N VAL A 210 -5.12 17.93 -17.05
CA VAL A 210 -6.00 17.69 -15.92
C VAL A 210 -7.39 18.18 -16.27
N PHE A 211 -8.35 17.27 -16.26
CA PHE A 211 -9.78 17.56 -16.44
C PHE A 211 -10.46 17.83 -15.10
N LEU A 212 -10.12 17.02 -14.10
CA LEU A 212 -10.65 17.13 -12.74
C LEU A 212 -9.55 16.75 -11.75
N GLU A 213 -9.32 17.60 -10.76
CA GLU A 213 -8.44 17.34 -9.63
C GLU A 213 -9.28 17.00 -8.41
N ASP A 214 -8.95 15.88 -7.77
CA ASP A 214 -9.63 15.43 -6.54
C ASP A 214 -8.85 15.94 -5.31
N LYS A 215 -9.12 17.21 -4.94
CA LYS A 215 -8.35 17.95 -3.93
C LYS A 215 -8.63 17.53 -2.49
N ASP A 216 -9.85 17.07 -2.23
CA ASP A 216 -10.32 16.81 -0.87
C ASP A 216 -10.30 15.33 -0.49
N ILE A 217 -9.80 14.49 -1.38
CA ILE A 217 -9.75 13.05 -1.14
C ILE A 217 -8.60 12.68 -0.23
N ILE A 218 -8.85 11.81 0.74
CA ILE A 218 -7.79 11.12 1.48
C ILE A 218 -7.24 10.03 0.57
N THR A 219 -6.04 10.24 0.06
CA THR A 219 -5.40 9.30 -0.87
C THR A 219 -4.69 8.15 -0.17
N THR A 220 -4.28 8.35 1.09
CA THR A 220 -3.56 7.30 1.82
C THR A 220 -3.81 7.36 3.33
N TRP A 221 -4.15 6.22 3.90
CA TRP A 221 -4.13 5.91 5.32
C TRP A 221 -3.01 4.92 5.65
N LEU A 222 -2.55 4.92 6.90
CA LEU A 222 -1.85 3.79 7.49
C LEU A 222 -2.87 2.88 8.16
N ALA A 223 -2.93 1.64 7.71
CA ALA A 223 -3.83 0.62 8.23
C ALA A 223 -3.05 -0.61 8.70
N CYS A 224 -3.63 -1.38 9.61
CA CYS A 224 -3.08 -2.66 10.05
C CYS A 224 -4.16 -3.75 10.15
N SER A 225 -3.72 -5.01 10.18
CA SER A 225 -4.62 -6.11 10.53
C SER A 225 -5.04 -6.01 12.00
N VAL A 226 -6.28 -6.42 12.31
CA VAL A 226 -6.76 -6.53 13.71
C VAL A 226 -5.92 -7.52 14.49
N LYS A 227 -5.45 -8.59 13.85
CA LYS A 227 -4.54 -9.58 14.46
C LYS A 227 -3.26 -8.90 14.96
N PHE A 228 -2.58 -8.13 14.10
CA PHE A 228 -1.38 -7.37 14.49
C PHE A 228 -1.70 -6.35 15.59
N PHE A 229 -2.77 -5.57 15.45
CA PHE A 229 -3.16 -4.56 16.41
C PHE A 229 -3.40 -5.13 17.81
N ASN A 230 -4.08 -6.29 17.91
CA ASN A 230 -4.36 -6.92 19.18
C ASN A 230 -3.12 -7.55 19.83
N ALA A 231 -2.22 -8.14 19.03
CA ALA A 231 -0.98 -8.75 19.51
C ALA A 231 0.09 -7.71 19.89
N HIS A 232 0.11 -6.52 19.22
CA HIS A 232 1.22 -5.59 19.29
C HIS A 232 0.76 -4.11 19.43
N ARG A 233 -0.17 -3.84 20.35
CA ARG A 233 -0.73 -2.47 20.54
C ARG A 233 0.32 -1.40 20.79
N ASP A 234 1.38 -1.73 21.56
CA ASP A 234 2.43 -0.77 21.87
C ASP A 234 3.34 -0.51 20.66
N LEU A 235 3.58 -1.52 19.81
CA LEU A 235 4.27 -1.31 18.54
C LEU A 235 3.42 -0.44 17.59
N ALA A 236 2.12 -0.70 17.49
CA ALA A 236 1.22 0.13 16.70
C ALA A 236 1.25 1.60 17.12
N LYS A 237 1.23 1.90 18.43
CA LYS A 237 1.39 3.27 18.96
C LYS A 237 2.74 3.88 18.58
N LYS A 238 3.85 3.14 18.73
CA LYS A 238 5.20 3.61 18.36
C LYS A 238 5.37 3.87 16.88
N ILE A 239 4.66 3.12 16.02
CA ILE A 239 4.70 3.30 14.55
C ILE A 239 4.06 4.64 14.14
N VAL A 240 3.03 5.11 14.84
CA VAL A 240 2.31 6.35 14.50
C VAL A 240 2.78 7.58 15.29
N ALA A 241 3.52 7.39 16.38
CA ALA A 241 4.07 8.49 17.19
C ALA A 241 5.36 9.02 16.56
#